data_e5f946ccc665459a1c160e3e6e674586
#
_entry.id   e5f946ccc665459a1c160e3e6e674586
#
_cell.length_a   1.000
_cell.length_b   1.000
_cell.length_c   1.000
_cell.angle_alpha   90.00
_cell.angle_beta   90.00
_cell.angle_gamma   90.00
#
_symmetry.space_group_name_H-M   'P 1'
#
loop_
_entity.id
_entity.type
_entity.pdbx_description
1 polymer ?
#
loop_
_entity_poly.entity_id
_entity_poly.type
_entity_poly.pdbx_seq_one_letter_code
_entity_poly.pdbx_strand_id
1 'polypeptide(L)'
;MSVDKYSARLENEEGLSRTLGMRFISTPEPDTLMAKMAVDDRNKQTFGFLSGGATLALAENVAGVGSMALCDGKMALGINVSGNHVQAMPYGGTVTAYARILHQGHKLHVWHIDVKNDEGELISSVQVTNYIVHSQKKEE
;
A
#
# COMPACT_ATOMS: atom_id res chain seq x y z
N MET A 1 -13.51 -1.02 -0.66
CA MET A 1 -13.68 -2.20 0.23
C MET A 1 -13.40 -1.82 1.65
N SER A 2 -13.88 -2.59 2.58
CA SER A 2 -13.63 -2.35 3.99
C SER A 2 -12.33 -3.04 4.41
N VAL A 3 -11.44 -2.27 5.02
CA VAL A 3 -10.19 -2.80 5.58
C VAL A 3 -10.10 -2.48 7.09
N ASP A 4 -11.20 -2.04 7.67
CA ASP A 4 -11.23 -1.64 9.08
C ASP A 4 -10.77 -2.74 10.01
N LYS A 5 -11.09 -3.97 9.66
CA LYS A 5 -10.72 -5.14 10.43
C LYS A 5 -9.21 -5.27 10.62
N TYR A 6 -8.45 -4.76 9.66
CA TYR A 6 -6.99 -4.91 9.65
C TYR A 6 -6.26 -3.61 9.99
N SER A 7 -6.89 -2.45 9.79
CA SER A 7 -6.22 -1.15 9.87
C SER A 7 -5.57 -0.90 11.21
N ALA A 8 -6.30 -1.06 12.29
CA ALA A 8 -5.78 -0.74 13.61
C ALA A 8 -4.59 -1.62 13.97
N ARG A 9 -4.67 -2.90 13.62
CA ARG A 9 -3.60 -3.83 13.88
C ARG A 9 -2.34 -3.44 13.13
N LEU A 10 -2.47 -3.17 11.83
CA LEU A 10 -1.33 -2.86 10.98
C LEU A 10 -0.68 -1.53 11.33
N GLU A 11 -1.47 -0.59 11.82
CA GLU A 11 -0.95 0.70 12.22
C GLU A 11 -0.24 0.66 13.59
N ASN A 12 -0.54 -0.32 14.41
CA ASN A 12 -0.02 -0.40 15.77
C ASN A 12 1.03 -1.47 16.01
N GLU A 13 1.02 -2.54 15.23
CA GLU A 13 2.02 -3.60 15.38
C GLU A 13 3.33 -3.21 14.70
N GLU A 14 4.42 -3.72 15.21
CA GLU A 14 5.73 -3.48 14.61
C GLU A 14 5.77 -3.99 13.19
N GLY A 15 6.35 -3.21 12.31
CA GLY A 15 6.48 -3.53 10.90
C GLY A 15 6.74 -2.25 10.12
N LEU A 16 6.98 -2.40 8.84
CA LEU A 16 7.35 -1.26 8.00
C LEU A 16 6.22 -0.24 7.89
N SER A 17 4.97 -0.69 7.85
CA SER A 17 3.84 0.22 7.75
C SER A 17 3.77 1.16 8.96
N ARG A 18 4.01 0.65 10.16
CA ARG A 18 4.06 1.48 11.35
C ARG A 18 5.30 2.38 11.34
N THR A 19 6.43 1.82 10.97
CA THR A 19 7.70 2.58 10.96
C THR A 19 7.61 3.79 10.05
N LEU A 20 7.00 3.65 8.89
CA LEU A 20 6.88 4.75 7.93
C LEU A 20 5.64 5.61 8.13
N GLY A 21 4.73 5.21 9.01
CA GLY A 21 3.56 6.00 9.36
C GLY A 21 2.38 5.84 8.41
N MET A 22 2.20 4.66 7.86
CA MET A 22 1.10 4.41 6.94
C MET A 22 -0.22 4.22 7.68
N ARG A 23 -1.31 4.71 7.11
CA ARG A 23 -2.67 4.47 7.60
C ARG A 23 -3.51 3.95 6.46
N PHE A 24 -4.32 2.93 6.72
CA PHE A 24 -5.10 2.27 5.69
C PHE A 24 -6.57 2.65 5.83
N ILE A 25 -7.23 2.95 4.73
CA ILE A 25 -8.53 3.60 4.72
C ILE A 25 -9.47 2.83 3.80
N SER A 26 -10.63 2.46 4.36
CA SER A 26 -11.68 1.80 3.60
C SER A 26 -12.31 2.74 2.59
N THR A 27 -12.83 2.18 1.53
CA THR A 27 -13.51 2.93 0.47
C THR A 27 -14.85 2.27 0.17
N PRO A 28 -15.79 3.00 -0.44
CA PRO A 28 -17.08 2.40 -0.76
C PRO A 28 -17.04 1.41 -1.91
N GLU A 29 -16.08 1.53 -2.82
CA GLU A 29 -16.02 0.62 -3.97
C GLU A 29 -15.33 -0.67 -3.59
N PRO A 30 -15.84 -1.83 -4.03
CA PRO A 30 -15.38 -3.12 -3.51
C PRO A 30 -13.98 -3.54 -3.97
N ASP A 31 -13.46 -2.96 -5.02
CA ASP A 31 -12.16 -3.33 -5.58
C ASP A 31 -11.09 -2.28 -5.30
N THR A 32 -11.34 -1.39 -4.35
CA THR A 32 -10.42 -0.27 -4.04
C THR A 32 -10.17 -0.15 -2.56
N LEU A 33 -9.06 0.45 -2.22
CA LEU A 33 -8.80 0.98 -0.88
C LEU A 33 -7.77 2.10 -1.00
N MET A 34 -7.53 2.77 0.11
CA MET A 34 -6.58 3.88 0.15
C MET A 34 -5.61 3.71 1.30
N ALA A 35 -4.50 4.42 1.23
CA ALA A 35 -3.59 4.56 2.35
C ALA A 35 -3.03 5.97 2.34
N LYS A 36 -2.74 6.50 3.52
CA LYS A 36 -2.13 7.83 3.66
C LYS A 36 -0.85 7.73 4.44
N MET A 37 0.08 8.62 4.13
CA MET A 37 1.37 8.66 4.83
C MET A 37 1.86 10.10 4.85
N ALA A 38 2.12 10.63 6.07
CA ALA A 38 2.71 11.95 6.19
C ALA A 38 4.15 11.90 5.72
N VAL A 39 4.59 12.95 5.02
CA VAL A 39 5.97 13.03 4.53
C VAL A 39 6.79 13.74 5.61
N ASP A 40 7.56 12.96 6.35
CA ASP A 40 8.29 13.46 7.51
C ASP A 40 9.65 12.75 7.65
N ASP A 41 10.28 12.83 8.81
CA ASP A 41 11.62 12.30 9.01
C ASP A 41 11.70 10.79 8.82
N ARG A 42 10.58 10.07 8.91
CA ARG A 42 10.57 8.61 8.79
C ARG A 42 10.74 8.13 7.37
N ASN A 43 10.46 8.99 6.38
CA ASN A 43 10.38 8.54 4.99
C ASN A 43 10.97 9.52 3.96
N LYS A 44 11.60 10.59 4.42
CA LYS A 44 12.26 11.52 3.48
C LYS A 44 13.63 10.98 3.07
N GLN A 45 14.06 11.38 1.88
CA GLN A 45 15.45 11.15 1.46
C GLN A 45 16.30 12.38 1.84
N THR A 46 17.62 12.30 1.59
CA THR A 46 18.56 13.30 2.12
C THR A 46 18.35 14.71 1.60
N PHE A 47 17.71 14.87 0.45
CA PHE A 47 17.49 16.20 -0.12
C PHE A 47 16.16 16.83 0.33
N GLY A 48 15.41 16.18 1.23
CA GLY A 48 14.21 16.77 1.78
C GLY A 48 12.93 16.45 1.03
N PHE A 49 12.95 15.43 0.18
CA PHE A 49 11.75 14.96 -0.52
C PHE A 49 11.38 13.57 -0.04
N LEU A 50 10.14 13.18 -0.27
CA LEU A 50 9.71 11.82 0.00
C LEU A 50 10.61 10.85 -0.76
N SER A 51 11.12 9.85 -0.05
CA SER A 51 11.94 8.81 -0.68
C SER A 51 11.10 8.00 -1.65
N GLY A 52 11.64 7.76 -2.86
CA GLY A 52 10.97 6.89 -3.83
C GLY A 52 10.77 5.49 -3.29
N GLY A 53 11.74 4.99 -2.51
CA GLY A 53 11.60 3.68 -1.87
C GLY A 53 10.45 3.64 -0.86
N ALA A 54 10.22 4.75 -0.14
CA ALA A 54 9.10 4.82 0.79
C ALA A 54 7.77 4.84 0.03
N THR A 55 7.72 5.50 -1.13
CA THR A 55 6.53 5.51 -1.97
C THR A 55 6.23 4.11 -2.49
N LEU A 56 7.24 3.38 -2.94
CA LEU A 56 7.05 2.00 -3.39
C LEU A 56 6.60 1.11 -2.23
N ALA A 57 7.14 1.33 -1.03
CA ALA A 57 6.72 0.59 0.16
C ALA A 57 5.26 0.87 0.49
N LEU A 58 4.82 2.12 0.37
CA LEU A 58 3.42 2.48 0.59
C LEU A 58 2.52 1.72 -0.38
N ALA A 59 2.90 1.71 -1.66
CA ALA A 59 2.13 1.02 -2.69
C ALA A 59 2.07 -0.49 -2.42
N GLU A 60 3.20 -1.08 -2.08
CA GLU A 60 3.23 -2.52 -1.80
C GLU A 60 2.39 -2.87 -0.58
N ASN A 61 2.46 -2.04 0.46
CA ASN A 61 1.71 -2.32 1.69
C ASN A 61 0.21 -2.14 1.49
N VAL A 62 -0.23 -1.11 0.78
CA VAL A 62 -1.67 -0.92 0.54
C VAL A 62 -2.22 -2.08 -0.31
N ALA A 63 -1.47 -2.52 -1.30
CA ALA A 63 -1.88 -3.66 -2.13
C ALA A 63 -1.95 -4.93 -1.30
N GLY A 64 -1.00 -5.12 -0.39
CA GLY A 64 -0.98 -6.28 0.50
C GLY A 64 -2.20 -6.32 1.42
N VAL A 65 -2.57 -5.18 1.99
CA VAL A 65 -3.75 -5.08 2.84
C VAL A 65 -5.01 -5.40 2.03
N GLY A 66 -5.10 -4.86 0.81
CA GLY A 66 -6.24 -5.13 -0.07
C GLY A 66 -6.36 -6.60 -0.42
N SER A 67 -5.25 -7.24 -0.77
CA SER A 67 -5.25 -8.67 -1.09
C SER A 67 -5.65 -9.50 0.12
N MET A 68 -5.13 -9.17 1.29
CA MET A 68 -5.48 -9.86 2.52
C MET A 68 -6.99 -9.74 2.80
N ALA A 69 -7.54 -8.55 2.63
CA ALA A 69 -8.96 -8.32 2.85
C ALA A 69 -9.83 -9.09 1.86
N LEU A 70 -9.39 -9.19 0.61
CA LEU A 70 -10.13 -9.93 -0.41
C LEU A 70 -10.06 -11.44 -0.22
N CYS A 71 -9.07 -11.92 0.52
CA CYS A 71 -8.82 -13.35 0.69
C CYS A 71 -9.02 -13.80 2.14
N ASP A 72 -9.91 -13.15 2.85
CA ASP A 72 -10.30 -13.54 4.23
C ASP A 72 -9.10 -13.65 5.17
N GLY A 73 -8.16 -12.73 5.04
CA GLY A 73 -7.00 -12.68 5.93
C GLY A 73 -5.84 -13.56 5.55
N LYS A 74 -5.90 -14.21 4.38
CA LYS A 74 -4.76 -14.99 3.92
C LYS A 74 -3.56 -14.08 3.69
N MET A 75 -2.38 -14.64 3.86
CA MET A 75 -1.14 -13.91 3.65
C MET A 75 -0.96 -13.59 2.17
N ALA A 76 -0.62 -12.34 1.87
CA ALA A 76 -0.28 -11.92 0.53
C ALA A 76 1.16 -11.42 0.54
N LEU A 77 1.98 -11.92 -0.36
CA LEU A 77 3.38 -11.55 -0.44
C LEU A 77 3.65 -10.81 -1.73
N GLY A 78 4.22 -9.62 -1.65
CA GLY A 78 4.59 -8.86 -2.83
C GLY A 78 5.73 -9.52 -3.56
N ILE A 79 5.54 -9.81 -4.84
CA ILE A 79 6.60 -10.42 -5.66
C ILE A 79 7.09 -9.49 -6.75
N ASN A 80 6.40 -8.38 -6.99
CA ASN A 80 6.86 -7.38 -7.94
C ASN A 80 6.26 -6.03 -7.59
N VAL A 81 7.10 -5.02 -7.50
CA VAL A 81 6.67 -3.64 -7.30
C VAL A 81 7.42 -2.81 -8.32
N SER A 82 6.70 -2.11 -9.17
CA SER A 82 7.36 -1.32 -10.19
C SER A 82 6.58 -0.03 -10.43
N GLY A 83 7.28 1.07 -10.57
CA GLY A 83 6.58 2.32 -10.75
C GLY A 83 7.48 3.44 -11.20
N ASN A 84 6.84 4.55 -11.51
CA ASN A 84 7.49 5.77 -11.92
C ASN A 84 7.11 6.89 -10.97
N HIS A 85 8.13 7.58 -10.46
CA HIS A 85 7.94 8.77 -9.65
C HIS A 85 7.96 9.95 -10.60
N VAL A 86 6.81 10.56 -10.80
CA VAL A 86 6.68 11.57 -11.85
C VAL A 86 6.76 13.01 -11.33
N GLN A 87 6.65 13.18 -10.02
CA GLN A 87 6.73 14.50 -9.40
C GLN A 87 7.31 14.37 -8.00
N ALA A 88 8.22 15.26 -7.64
CA ALA A 88 8.82 15.27 -6.31
C ALA A 88 7.78 15.71 -5.28
N MET A 89 7.82 15.08 -4.10
CA MET A 89 6.95 15.46 -2.99
C MET A 89 7.79 16.04 -1.87
N PRO A 90 7.67 17.36 -1.61
CA PRO A 90 8.47 17.98 -0.56
C PRO A 90 8.05 17.50 0.83
N TYR A 91 9.00 17.61 1.75
CA TYR A 91 8.77 17.34 3.16
C TYR A 91 7.61 18.20 3.66
N GLY A 92 6.76 17.62 4.51
CA GLY A 92 5.72 18.35 5.22
C GLY A 92 4.35 18.12 4.67
N GLY A 93 4.01 17.48 3.76
CA GLY A 93 2.64 17.20 3.30
C GLY A 93 2.23 15.79 3.61
N THR A 94 1.19 15.34 2.95
CA THR A 94 0.70 13.96 3.05
C THR A 94 0.50 13.43 1.65
N VAL A 95 0.88 12.18 1.44
CA VAL A 95 0.55 11.50 0.19
C VAL A 95 -0.55 10.49 0.44
N THR A 96 -1.39 10.29 -0.56
CA THR A 96 -2.48 9.31 -0.52
C THR A 96 -2.29 8.35 -1.67
N ALA A 97 -2.26 7.07 -1.34
CA ALA A 97 -2.22 5.99 -2.31
C ALA A 97 -3.65 5.55 -2.60
N TYR A 98 -4.03 5.54 -3.86
CA TYR A 98 -5.34 5.07 -4.31
C TYR A 98 -5.11 3.75 -5.03
N ALA A 99 -5.58 2.66 -4.45
CA ALA A 99 -5.31 1.33 -4.96
C ALA A 99 -6.56 0.72 -5.56
N ARG A 100 -6.41 0.11 -6.72
CA ARG A 100 -7.49 -0.63 -7.38
C ARG A 100 -6.93 -1.94 -7.90
N ILE A 101 -7.62 -3.04 -7.63
CA ILE A 101 -7.18 -4.33 -8.13
C ILE A 101 -7.52 -4.46 -9.62
N LEU A 102 -6.54 -4.89 -10.41
CA LEU A 102 -6.70 -5.10 -11.84
C LEU A 102 -6.97 -6.55 -12.17
N HIS A 103 -6.41 -7.46 -11.40
CA HIS A 103 -6.54 -8.90 -11.63
C HIS A 103 -6.60 -9.60 -10.28
N GLN A 104 -7.64 -10.37 -10.08
CA GLN A 104 -7.81 -11.13 -8.85
C GLN A 104 -7.88 -12.61 -9.21
N GLY A 105 -6.71 -13.23 -9.34
CA GLY A 105 -6.59 -14.65 -9.62
C GLY A 105 -6.50 -15.46 -8.33
N HIS A 106 -6.49 -16.77 -8.46
CA HIS A 106 -6.38 -17.65 -7.31
C HIS A 106 -5.01 -17.50 -6.63
N LYS A 107 -3.95 -17.38 -7.42
CA LYS A 107 -2.60 -17.28 -6.89
C LYS A 107 -2.03 -15.88 -6.94
N LEU A 108 -2.42 -15.08 -7.91
CA LEU A 108 -1.83 -13.76 -8.13
C LEU A 108 -2.89 -12.67 -8.11
N HIS A 109 -2.56 -11.59 -7.45
CA HIS A 109 -3.33 -10.35 -7.56
C HIS A 109 -2.43 -9.29 -8.17
N VAL A 110 -2.97 -8.50 -9.07
CA VAL A 110 -2.26 -7.37 -9.66
C VAL A 110 -3.02 -6.10 -9.31
N TRP A 111 -2.32 -5.15 -8.75
CA TRP A 111 -2.89 -3.87 -8.30
C TRP A 111 -2.26 -2.71 -9.04
N HIS A 112 -3.06 -1.69 -9.28
CA HIS A 112 -2.56 -0.40 -9.74
C HIS A 112 -2.74 0.61 -8.60
N ILE A 113 -1.70 1.40 -8.33
CA ILE A 113 -1.74 2.38 -7.27
C ILE A 113 -1.28 3.73 -7.82
N ASP A 114 -2.13 4.74 -7.69
CA ASP A 114 -1.76 6.13 -7.92
C ASP A 114 -1.47 6.77 -6.59
N VAL A 115 -0.31 7.40 -6.46
CA VAL A 115 0.05 8.14 -5.24
C VAL A 115 -0.02 9.62 -5.56
N LYS A 116 -0.81 10.36 -4.79
CA LYS A 116 -1.10 11.77 -5.06
C LYS A 116 -0.81 12.63 -3.85
N ASN A 117 -0.51 13.90 -4.09
CA ASN A 117 -0.32 14.86 -3.02
C ASN A 117 -1.66 15.46 -2.56
N ASP A 118 -1.59 16.43 -1.65
CA ASP A 118 -2.80 17.04 -1.09
C ASP A 118 -3.60 17.84 -2.12
N GLU A 119 -2.97 18.27 -3.21
CA GLU A 119 -3.65 18.97 -4.30
C GLU A 119 -4.21 18.01 -5.35
N GLY A 120 -4.06 16.72 -5.14
CA GLY A 120 -4.56 15.73 -6.09
C GLY A 120 -3.65 15.49 -7.27
N GLU A 121 -2.43 16.01 -7.24
CA GLU A 121 -1.47 15.82 -8.33
C GLU A 121 -0.80 14.46 -8.20
N LEU A 122 -0.53 13.83 -9.32
CA LEU A 122 0.11 12.52 -9.35
C LEU A 122 1.58 12.63 -8.97
N ILE A 123 1.99 11.92 -7.94
CA ILE A 123 3.38 11.83 -7.50
C ILE A 123 4.02 10.58 -8.08
N SER A 124 3.31 9.46 -8.04
CA SER A 124 3.85 8.18 -8.54
C SER A 124 2.73 7.30 -9.06
N SER A 125 3.07 6.52 -10.07
CA SER A 125 2.18 5.50 -10.64
C SER A 125 2.89 4.17 -10.46
N VAL A 126 2.26 3.23 -9.76
CA VAL A 126 2.91 2.00 -9.32
C VAL A 126 2.01 0.80 -9.61
N GLN A 127 2.63 -0.31 -9.99
CA GLN A 127 1.93 -1.57 -10.12
C GLN A 127 2.55 -2.57 -9.17
N VAL A 128 1.70 -3.34 -8.49
CA VAL A 128 2.14 -4.33 -7.51
C VAL A 128 1.52 -5.67 -7.85
N THR A 129 2.33 -6.73 -7.84
CA THR A 129 1.84 -8.09 -7.98
C THR A 129 2.07 -8.83 -6.67
N ASN A 130 1.02 -9.43 -6.14
CA ASN A 130 1.07 -10.22 -4.91
C ASN A 130 0.81 -11.68 -5.20
N TYR A 131 1.53 -12.53 -4.49
CA TYR A 131 1.27 -13.97 -4.48
C TYR A 131 0.43 -14.27 -3.23
N ILE A 132 -0.67 -14.99 -3.40
CA ILE A 132 -1.57 -15.33 -2.30
C ILE A 132 -1.18 -16.69 -1.76
N VAL A 133 -0.85 -16.74 -0.47
CA VAL A 133 -0.45 -17.98 0.17
C VAL A 133 -1.70 -18.67 0.70
N HIS A 134 -2.05 -19.79 0.08
CA HIS A 134 -3.19 -20.56 0.54
C HIS A 134 -2.71 -21.50 1.66
N SER A 135 -3.41 -21.45 2.76
CA SER A 135 -3.00 -22.19 3.92
C SER A 135 -2.81 -23.62 3.64
N GLN A 136 -1.75 -24.16 4.13
CA GLN A 136 -1.55 -25.59 4.10
C GLN A 136 -2.28 -26.20 5.23
N LYS A 137 -2.68 -27.45 5.09
CA LYS A 137 -3.24 -28.12 6.16
C LYS A 137 -2.28 -28.20 7.24
N LYS A 138 -2.71 -27.96 8.38
CA LYS A 138 -1.84 -28.03 9.47
C LYS A 138 -1.52 -29.41 9.70
N GLU A 139 -0.41 -29.63 9.98
CA GLU A 139 -0.08 -30.90 10.22
C GLU A 139 -0.26 -31.07 11.49
N GLU A 140 -0.89 -30.98 11.68
CA GLU A 140 -1.20 -30.93 12.76
C GLU A 140 -1.24 -31.49 13.32
#